data_dfa7123620029bbb53718e14cfa8b3e1
#
_entry.id   dfa7123620029bbb53718e14cfa8b3e1
#
_cell.length_a   1.000
_cell.length_b   1.000
_cell.length_c   1.000
_cell.angle_alpha   90.00
_cell.angle_beta   90.00
_cell.angle_gamma   90.00
#
_symmetry.space_group_name_H-M   'P 1'
#
loop_
_entity.id
_entity.type
_entity.pdbx_description
1 polymer ?
#
loop_
_entity_poly.entity_id
_entity_poly.type
_entity_poly.pdbx_seq_one_letter_code
_entity_poly.pdbx_strand_id
1 'polypeptide(L)' 'MTNPRKATKLRIDKEDDALYFRIDESAIVDSLEVAPGVILDFNSAKQVVGIEMLNGSARSPGLNLDAFQFETA' A
#
# COMPACT_ATOMS: atom_id res chain seq x y z
N MET A 1 -7.94 23.01 -9.87
CA MET A 1 -8.90 22.12 -9.31
C MET A 1 -8.32 21.26 -8.20
N THR A 2 -9.03 21.10 -7.20
CA THR A 2 -8.53 20.39 -6.04
C THR A 2 -8.88 18.92 -6.13
N ASN A 3 -7.96 18.10 -5.77
CA ASN A 3 -8.20 16.68 -5.67
C ASN A 3 -8.60 16.35 -4.23
N PRO A 4 -9.87 16.02 -3.99
CA PRO A 4 -10.32 15.75 -2.62
C PRO A 4 -9.76 14.46 -2.06
N ARG A 5 -9.18 13.63 -2.87
CA ARG A 5 -8.67 12.34 -2.41
C ARG A 5 -7.17 12.33 -2.37
N LYS A 6 -6.61 13.32 -1.76
CA LYS A 6 -5.19 13.45 -1.84
C LYS A 6 -4.40 12.84 -0.72
N ALA A 7 -5.01 12.26 0.25
CA ALA A 7 -4.27 11.77 1.41
C ALA A 7 -3.54 10.49 1.10
N THR A 8 -2.42 10.61 0.42
CA THR A 8 -1.56 9.47 0.15
C THR A 8 -0.74 9.18 1.38
N LYS A 9 -0.78 7.95 1.84
CA LYS A 9 -0.11 7.54 3.08
C LYS A 9 0.66 6.27 2.87
N LEU A 10 1.82 6.19 3.51
CA LEU A 10 2.57 4.95 3.59
C LEU A 10 2.65 4.57 5.06
N ARG A 11 2.20 3.38 5.39
CA ARG A 11 2.25 2.86 6.73
C ARG A 11 3.16 1.66 6.74
N ILE A 12 4.12 1.67 7.64
CA ILE A 12 5.07 0.60 7.78
C ILE A 12 4.85 -0.04 9.14
N ASP A 13 4.57 -1.33 9.15
CA ASP A 13 4.37 -2.07 10.38
C ASP A 13 5.54 -3.04 10.51
N LYS A 14 6.51 -2.66 11.32
CA LYS A 14 7.72 -3.47 11.46
C LYS A 14 7.48 -4.73 12.26
N GLU A 15 6.53 -4.70 13.18
CA GLU A 15 6.19 -5.89 13.95
C GLU A 15 5.61 -6.99 13.07
N ASP A 16 4.74 -6.61 12.16
CA ASP A 16 4.09 -7.56 11.27
C ASP A 16 4.82 -7.71 9.95
N ASP A 17 5.93 -6.98 9.78
CA ASP A 17 6.70 -7.02 8.55
C ASP A 17 5.82 -6.70 7.36
N ALA A 18 4.97 -5.70 7.51
CA ALA A 18 3.97 -5.35 6.53
C ALA A 18 4.11 -3.90 6.09
N LEU A 19 3.67 -3.64 4.87
CA LEU A 19 3.74 -2.32 4.28
C LEU A 19 2.39 -2.04 3.65
N TYR A 20 1.81 -0.89 3.95
CA TYR A 20 0.51 -0.52 3.43
C TYR A 20 0.59 0.85 2.80
N PHE A 21 0.26 0.91 1.53
CA PHE A 21 0.29 2.15 0.78
C PHE A 21 -1.14 2.54 0.44
N ARG A 22 -1.62 3.63 1.04
CA ARG A 22 -2.95 4.13 0.78
C ARG A 22 -2.86 5.25 -0.25
N ILE A 23 -3.49 5.04 -1.40
CA ILE A 23 -3.37 5.97 -2.52
C ILE A 23 -4.35 7.12 -2.39
N ASP A 24 -5.59 6.83 -1.99
CA ASP A 24 -6.53 7.90 -1.73
C ASP A 24 -7.53 7.45 -0.67
N GLU A 25 -8.40 8.37 -0.26
CA GLU A 25 -9.28 8.16 0.87
C GLU A 25 -10.62 7.55 0.50
N SER A 26 -10.79 7.12 -0.75
CA SER A 26 -12.04 6.47 -1.13
C SER A 26 -12.30 5.25 -0.26
N ALA A 27 -13.57 4.99 -0.01
CA ALA A 27 -13.93 3.80 0.74
C ALA A 27 -13.55 2.55 -0.03
N ILE A 28 -12.97 1.59 0.67
CA ILE A 28 -12.59 0.32 0.09
C ILE A 28 -13.82 -0.59 0.09
N VAL A 29 -14.19 -1.07 -1.08
CA VAL A 29 -15.34 -1.97 -1.20
C VAL A 29 -14.94 -3.38 -1.62
N ASP A 30 -13.70 -3.56 -2.06
CA ASP A 30 -13.26 -4.87 -2.51
C ASP A 30 -11.75 -4.96 -2.37
N SER A 31 -11.24 -6.17 -2.20
CA SER A 31 -9.81 -6.41 -2.09
C SER A 31 -9.49 -7.70 -2.82
N LEU A 32 -8.32 -7.74 -3.45
CA LEU A 32 -7.92 -8.90 -4.21
C LEU A 32 -6.45 -9.19 -3.97
N GLU A 33 -6.16 -10.43 -3.58
CA GLU A 33 -4.78 -10.85 -3.42
C GLU A 33 -4.26 -11.26 -4.79
N VAL A 34 -3.37 -10.44 -5.35
CA VAL A 34 -2.88 -10.64 -6.72
C VAL A 34 -1.63 -11.49 -6.77
N ALA A 35 -0.97 -11.65 -5.65
CA ALA A 35 0.19 -12.52 -5.50
C ALA A 35 0.28 -12.84 -4.02
N PRO A 36 0.97 -13.90 -3.63
CA PRO A 36 1.03 -14.25 -2.20
C PRO A 36 1.51 -13.05 -1.38
N GLY A 37 0.64 -12.57 -0.48
CA GLY A 37 0.97 -11.45 0.39
C GLY A 37 0.89 -10.09 -0.25
N VAL A 38 0.39 -9.97 -1.48
CA VAL A 38 0.22 -8.67 -2.13
C VAL A 38 -1.26 -8.49 -2.42
N ILE A 39 -1.87 -7.50 -1.76
CA ILE A 39 -3.30 -7.29 -1.83
C ILE A 39 -3.57 -5.90 -2.37
N LEU A 40 -4.47 -5.82 -3.34
CA LEU A 40 -4.93 -4.55 -3.87
C LEU A 40 -6.31 -4.25 -3.35
N ASP A 41 -6.53 -3.01 -2.92
CA ASP A 41 -7.82 -2.56 -2.43
C ASP A 41 -8.45 -1.65 -3.48
N PHE A 42 -9.73 -1.84 -3.70
CA PHE A 42 -10.46 -1.12 -4.75
C PHE A 42 -11.62 -0.33 -4.16
N ASN A 43 -11.94 0.79 -4.78
CA ASN A 43 -13.13 1.55 -4.43
C ASN A 43 -14.30 1.12 -5.33
N SER A 44 -15.44 1.79 -5.17
CA SER A 44 -16.65 1.42 -5.93
C SER A 44 -16.48 1.67 -7.42
N ALA A 45 -15.54 2.49 -7.82
CA ALA A 45 -15.25 2.74 -9.23
C ALA A 45 -14.21 1.77 -9.79
N LYS A 46 -13.84 0.74 -9.01
CA LYS A 46 -12.86 -0.27 -9.41
C LYS A 46 -11.47 0.30 -9.63
N GLN A 47 -11.17 1.38 -8.93
CA GLN A 47 -9.83 1.96 -8.95
C GLN A 47 -9.04 1.42 -7.78
N VAL A 48 -7.74 1.22 -7.97
CA VAL A 48 -6.87 0.78 -6.89
C VAL A 48 -6.63 1.97 -5.97
N VAL A 49 -7.01 1.83 -4.71
CA VAL A 49 -6.85 2.89 -3.73
C VAL A 49 -5.94 2.49 -2.59
N GLY A 50 -5.48 1.25 -2.57
CA GLY A 50 -4.55 0.80 -1.54
C GLY A 50 -3.80 -0.42 -2.01
N ILE A 51 -2.58 -0.59 -1.50
CA ILE A 51 -1.74 -1.74 -1.78
C ILE A 51 -1.15 -2.20 -0.46
N GLU A 52 -1.31 -3.48 -0.16
CA GLU A 52 -0.76 -4.05 1.06
C GLU A 52 0.22 -5.14 0.69
N MET A 53 1.41 -5.09 1.31
CA MET A 53 2.42 -6.12 1.09
C MET A 53 2.77 -6.73 2.43
N LEU A 54 2.55 -8.02 2.55
CA LEU A 54 2.82 -8.75 3.77
C LEU A 54 4.14 -9.49 3.63
N ASN A 55 4.81 -9.71 4.76
CA ASN A 55 6.09 -10.44 4.80
C ASN A 55 7.14 -9.79 3.90
N GLY A 56 7.26 -8.47 4.00
CA GLY A 56 8.13 -7.73 3.11
C GLY A 56 9.57 -8.16 3.15
N SER A 57 10.12 -8.40 4.34
CA SER A 57 11.52 -8.77 4.44
C SER A 57 11.78 -10.18 3.90
N ALA A 58 10.79 -11.06 3.98
CA ALA A 58 10.93 -12.41 3.45
C ALA A 58 10.92 -12.43 1.93
N ARG A 59 10.13 -11.54 1.31
CA ARG A 59 10.08 -11.51 -0.15
C ARG A 59 11.20 -10.67 -0.75
N SER A 60 11.81 -9.80 0.05
CA SER A 60 12.93 -8.98 -0.40
C SER A 60 13.97 -9.00 0.71
N PRO A 61 14.86 -9.99 0.74
CA PRO A 61 15.77 -10.15 1.87
C PRO A 61 16.61 -8.93 2.21
N GLY A 62 16.87 -8.06 1.27
CA GLY A 62 17.61 -6.84 1.55
C GLY A 62 16.75 -5.67 1.97
N LEU A 63 15.46 -5.87 2.09
CA LEU A 63 14.55 -4.77 2.40
C LEU A 63 14.76 -4.28 3.83
N ASN A 64 14.90 -2.99 3.98
CA ASN A 64 15.02 -2.35 5.27
C ASN A 64 13.93 -1.28 5.37
N LEU A 65 12.91 -1.56 6.16
CA LEU A 65 11.78 -0.64 6.26
C LEU A 65 12.16 0.67 6.92
N ASP A 66 13.23 0.68 7.73
CA ASP A 66 13.69 1.91 8.34
C ASP A 66 14.38 2.83 7.34
N ALA A 67 14.89 2.28 6.26
CA ALA A 67 15.62 3.05 5.26
C ALA A 67 14.77 3.31 4.02
N PHE A 68 13.47 3.18 4.15
CA PHE A 68 12.59 3.35 3.01
C PHE A 68 12.67 4.79 2.50
N GLN A 69 12.80 4.96 1.20
CA GLN A 69 12.94 6.27 0.59
C GLN A 69 11.85 6.49 -0.44
N PHE A 70 11.46 7.75 -0.58
CA PHE A 70 10.52 8.15 -1.60
C PHE A 70 11.24 8.97 -2.66
N GLU A 71 10.90 8.73 -3.92
CA GLU A 71 11.41 9.54 -5.00
C GLU A 71 10.24 10.20 -5.70
N THR A 72 10.43 11.45 -6.05
CA THR A 72 9.42 12.21 -6.79
C THR A 72 9.98 12.51 -8.16
N ALA A 73 9.26 12.12 -9.19
CA ALA A 73 9.70 12.32 -10.55
C ALA A 73 9.52 13.76 -11.01
#